data_1e6e29d5c560fe76337e60a5116ef51b
#
_entry.id   1e6e29d5c560fe76337e60a5116ef51b
#
_cell.length_a   1.000
_cell.length_b   1.000
_cell.length_c   1.000
_cell.angle_alpha   90.00
_cell.angle_beta   90.00
_cell.angle_gamma   90.00
#
_symmetry.space_group_name_H-M   'P 1'
#
loop_
_entity.id
_entity.type
_entity.pdbx_description
1 polymer ?
#
loop_
_entity_poly.entity_id
_entity_poly.type
_entity_poly.pdbx_seq_one_letter_code
_entity_poly.pdbx_strand_id
1 'polypeptide(L)'
;DRFELAVARCADRREIPILAICRGTQALNVARGGSLIQHLPAVSEEIAHRQASPGNETSHTIDVEPGSRLAAALGDDEVEVHDELDVNSFHHQAIERLGEGLKITARAPDGTIEAIEDPSRPFLIGVQWHAETLVHRTYEAALFRHFVEASRLSPVAA
;
A
#
# COMPACT_ATOMS: atom_id res chain seq x y z
N ASP A 1 6.96 17.19 -0.10
CA ASP A 1 7.49 16.23 0.90
C ASP A 1 7.22 16.65 2.36
N ARG A 2 7.57 17.90 2.78
CA ARG A 2 7.35 18.32 4.20
C ARG A 2 5.88 18.28 4.61
N PHE A 3 4.98 18.69 3.72
CA PHE A 3 3.53 18.68 3.97
C PHE A 3 3.00 17.26 4.11
N GLU A 4 3.35 16.37 3.19
CA GLU A 4 2.92 14.97 3.22
C GLU A 4 3.42 14.23 4.44
N LEU A 5 4.68 14.43 4.81
CA LEU A 5 5.24 13.88 6.05
C LEU A 5 4.52 14.41 7.30
N ALA A 6 4.12 15.70 7.29
CA ALA A 6 3.36 16.27 8.40
C ALA A 6 1.96 15.67 8.49
N VAL A 7 1.28 15.46 7.35
CA VAL A 7 -0.03 14.81 7.28
C VAL A 7 0.07 13.36 7.76
N ALA A 8 1.03 12.58 7.24
CA ALA A 8 1.24 11.19 7.65
C ALA A 8 1.49 11.07 9.16
N ARG A 9 2.39 11.90 9.72
CA ARG A 9 2.66 11.93 11.16
C ARG A 9 1.46 12.35 11.98
N CYS A 10 0.65 13.29 11.49
CA CYS A 10 -0.55 13.75 12.19
C CYS A 10 -1.61 12.65 12.24
N ALA A 11 -1.90 12.02 11.10
CA ALA A 11 -2.85 10.91 11.01
C ALA A 11 -2.41 9.72 11.87
N ASP A 12 -1.12 9.39 11.83
CA ASP A 12 -0.54 8.30 12.59
C ASP A 12 -0.66 8.52 14.11
N ARG A 13 -0.28 9.71 14.61
CA ARG A 13 -0.42 10.07 16.04
C ARG A 13 -1.87 10.12 16.52
N ARG A 14 -2.81 10.41 15.63
CA ARG A 14 -4.26 10.44 15.96
C ARG A 14 -4.90 9.07 15.90
N GLU A 15 -4.15 8.07 15.52
CA GLU A 15 -4.58 6.68 15.40
C GLU A 15 -5.82 6.47 14.52
N ILE A 16 -6.09 7.39 13.59
CA ILE A 16 -7.18 7.25 12.64
C ILE A 16 -6.83 6.19 11.58
N PRO A 17 -7.82 5.55 10.94
CA PRO A 17 -7.58 4.65 9.81
C PRO A 17 -6.80 5.34 8.70
N ILE A 18 -5.82 4.62 8.13
CA ILE A 18 -4.97 5.13 7.06
C ILE A 18 -4.95 4.12 5.91
N LEU A 19 -5.34 4.58 4.72
CA LEU A 19 -5.01 3.95 3.45
C LEU A 19 -4.02 4.86 2.73
N ALA A 20 -2.77 4.45 2.67
CA ALA A 20 -1.70 5.18 1.99
C ALA A 20 -1.47 4.57 0.60
N ILE A 21 -1.43 5.40 -0.45
CA ILE A 21 -1.31 4.95 -1.84
C ILE A 21 -0.06 5.55 -2.47
N CYS A 22 0.75 4.72 -3.10
CA CYS A 22 1.96 5.04 -3.85
C CYS A 22 2.90 5.96 -3.04
N ARG A 23 2.99 7.22 -3.37
CA ARG A 23 3.78 8.22 -2.64
C ARG A 23 3.34 8.37 -1.18
N GLY A 24 2.06 8.15 -0.89
CA GLY A 24 1.53 8.13 0.48
C GLY A 24 2.15 7.02 1.32
N THR A 25 2.33 5.83 0.76
CA THR A 25 2.99 4.69 1.40
C THR A 25 4.45 5.00 1.72
N GLN A 26 5.17 5.60 0.78
CA GLN A 26 6.55 6.04 0.97
C GLN A 26 6.66 7.12 2.06
N ALA A 27 5.75 8.10 2.06
CA ALA A 27 5.70 9.14 3.08
C ALA A 27 5.40 8.58 4.47
N LEU A 28 4.49 7.62 4.59
CA LEU A 28 4.17 6.91 5.84
C LEU A 28 5.39 6.16 6.37
N ASN A 29 6.08 5.40 5.51
CA ASN A 29 7.30 4.68 5.86
C ASN A 29 8.39 5.64 6.40
N VAL A 30 8.64 6.73 5.68
CA VAL A 30 9.64 7.74 6.10
C VAL A 30 9.20 8.47 7.37
N ALA A 31 7.90 8.74 7.55
CA ALA A 31 7.37 9.36 8.76
C ALA A 31 7.65 8.54 10.02
N ARG A 32 7.72 7.20 9.88
CA ARG A 32 8.10 6.23 10.91
C ARG A 32 9.59 5.86 10.94
N GLY A 33 10.44 6.64 10.26
CA GLY A 33 11.89 6.48 10.29
C GLY A 33 12.47 5.47 9.30
N GLY A 34 11.68 4.99 8.35
CA GLY A 34 12.14 4.16 7.24
C GLY A 34 12.94 4.91 6.18
N SER A 35 13.47 4.21 5.18
CA SER A 35 14.19 4.79 4.05
C SER A 35 13.63 4.34 2.70
N LEU A 36 14.03 5.02 1.64
CA LEU A 36 13.60 4.75 0.27
C LEU A 36 14.80 4.52 -0.64
N ILE A 37 14.65 3.55 -1.55
CA ILE A 37 15.45 3.46 -2.77
C ILE A 37 15.07 4.69 -3.62
N GLN A 38 16.03 5.57 -3.90
CA GLN A 38 15.77 6.83 -4.58
C GLN A 38 15.55 6.68 -6.09
N HIS A 39 16.11 5.61 -6.68
CA HIS A 39 15.96 5.32 -8.10
C HIS A 39 15.99 3.81 -8.32
N LEU A 40 14.82 3.19 -8.35
CA LEU A 40 14.64 1.75 -8.44
C LEU A 40 15.31 1.14 -9.69
N PRO A 41 15.26 1.75 -10.89
CA PRO A 41 15.97 1.22 -12.07
C PRO A 41 17.49 1.09 -11.91
N ALA A 42 18.09 1.76 -10.95
CA ALA A 42 19.52 1.61 -10.66
C ALA A 42 19.86 0.35 -9.84
N VAL A 43 18.86 -0.30 -9.25
CA VAL A 43 19.04 -1.49 -8.36
C VAL A 43 18.32 -2.72 -8.90
N SER A 44 17.26 -2.55 -9.69
CA SER A 44 16.54 -3.62 -10.39
C SER A 44 15.97 -3.11 -11.71
N GLU A 45 16.17 -3.87 -12.79
CA GLU A 45 15.56 -3.65 -14.11
C GLU A 45 14.67 -4.82 -14.53
N GLU A 46 14.42 -5.76 -13.63
CA GLU A 46 13.65 -6.99 -13.92
C GLU A 46 12.18 -6.69 -14.17
N ILE A 47 11.64 -5.69 -13.47
CA ILE A 47 10.26 -5.24 -13.61
C ILE A 47 10.23 -3.73 -13.88
N ALA A 48 9.46 -3.33 -14.88
CA ALA A 48 9.23 -1.92 -15.16
C ALA A 48 8.19 -1.32 -14.21
N HIS A 49 8.63 -0.82 -13.05
CA HIS A 49 7.76 -0.16 -12.06
C HIS A 49 7.21 1.20 -12.52
N ARG A 50 7.45 1.56 -13.77
CA ARG A 50 6.86 2.73 -14.44
C ARG A 50 6.32 2.30 -15.79
N GLN A 51 5.10 1.75 -15.78
CA GLN A 51 4.44 1.26 -16.99
C GLN A 51 4.18 2.38 -18.00
N ALA A 52 4.12 2.00 -19.27
CA ALA A 52 3.73 2.89 -20.37
C ALA A 52 2.23 2.82 -20.67
N SER A 53 1.55 1.75 -20.23
CA SER A 53 0.12 1.54 -20.42
C SER A 53 -0.73 2.43 -19.48
N PRO A 54 -2.02 2.63 -19.77
CA PRO A 54 -2.94 3.39 -18.93
C PRO A 54 -3.05 2.86 -17.50
N GLY A 55 -3.38 3.75 -16.55
CA GLY A 55 -3.45 3.42 -15.11
C GLY A 55 -4.52 2.40 -14.72
N ASN A 56 -5.51 2.17 -15.56
CA ASN A 56 -6.53 1.15 -15.37
C ASN A 56 -6.14 -0.25 -15.92
N GLU A 57 -4.92 -0.38 -16.43
CA GLU A 57 -4.31 -1.64 -16.83
C GLU A 57 -3.24 -2.05 -15.82
N THR A 58 -3.05 -3.35 -15.65
CA THR A 58 -2.03 -3.91 -14.76
C THR A 58 -0.70 -4.09 -15.48
N SER A 59 0.39 -4.14 -14.71
CA SER A 59 1.77 -4.19 -15.21
C SER A 59 2.52 -5.43 -14.74
N HIS A 60 2.34 -5.82 -13.50
CA HIS A 60 3.01 -6.97 -12.89
C HIS A 60 2.17 -7.55 -11.77
N THR A 61 2.57 -8.72 -11.32
CA THR A 61 1.95 -9.40 -10.18
C THR A 61 2.62 -9.01 -8.86
N ILE A 62 1.90 -9.22 -7.77
CA ILE A 62 2.41 -9.13 -6.41
C ILE A 62 2.01 -10.38 -5.63
N ASP A 63 2.89 -10.84 -4.75
CA ASP A 63 2.59 -11.87 -3.75
C ASP A 63 2.10 -11.20 -2.48
N VAL A 64 0.89 -11.53 -2.04
CA VAL A 64 0.27 -10.99 -0.81
C VAL A 64 0.45 -11.98 0.33
N GLU A 65 0.94 -11.50 1.47
CA GLU A 65 1.14 -12.30 2.68
C GLU A 65 -0.18 -12.85 3.21
N PRO A 66 -0.38 -14.17 3.25
CA PRO A 66 -1.60 -14.78 3.78
C PRO A 66 -1.85 -14.41 5.24
N GLY A 67 -3.09 -14.11 5.58
CA GLY A 67 -3.49 -13.72 6.93
C GLY A 67 -3.12 -12.28 7.31
N SER A 68 -2.56 -11.49 6.40
CA SER A 68 -2.34 -10.06 6.59
C SER A 68 -3.68 -9.30 6.60
N ARG A 69 -3.67 -8.07 7.15
CA ARG A 69 -4.82 -7.16 7.03
C ARG A 69 -5.08 -6.76 5.59
N LEU A 70 -4.01 -6.64 4.80
CA LEU A 70 -4.12 -6.39 3.37
C LEU A 70 -4.88 -7.54 2.69
N ALA A 71 -4.51 -8.79 2.93
CA ALA A 71 -5.22 -9.95 2.38
C ALA A 71 -6.71 -9.93 2.78
N ALA A 72 -7.01 -9.65 4.05
CA ALA A 72 -8.38 -9.53 4.52
C ALA A 72 -9.14 -8.35 3.88
N ALA A 73 -8.45 -7.23 3.61
CA ALA A 73 -9.07 -6.05 3.00
C ALA A 73 -9.28 -6.17 1.49
N LEU A 74 -8.47 -6.98 0.80
CA LEU A 74 -8.61 -7.27 -0.62
C LEU A 74 -9.67 -8.36 -0.88
N GLY A 75 -9.89 -9.25 0.10
CA GLY A 75 -10.94 -10.26 0.05
C GLY A 75 -12.28 -9.74 0.53
N ASP A 76 -13.35 -10.42 0.14
CA ASP A 76 -14.66 -10.34 0.77
C ASP A 76 -15.30 -11.75 0.73
N ASP A 77 -16.51 -11.90 1.26
CA ASP A 77 -17.20 -13.21 1.34
C ASP A 77 -17.39 -13.88 -0.04
N GLU A 78 -17.23 -13.14 -1.13
CA GLU A 78 -17.41 -13.61 -2.51
C GLU A 78 -16.07 -13.76 -3.27
N VAL A 79 -14.95 -13.23 -2.75
CA VAL A 79 -13.65 -13.21 -3.43
C VAL A 79 -12.59 -13.88 -2.57
N GLU A 80 -12.17 -15.08 -2.97
CA GLU A 80 -10.93 -15.65 -2.46
C GLU A 80 -9.76 -14.85 -3.04
N VAL A 81 -8.99 -14.19 -2.17
CA VAL A 81 -7.74 -13.57 -2.57
C VAL A 81 -6.74 -14.69 -2.84
N HIS A 82 -6.41 -14.88 -4.09
CA HIS A 82 -5.27 -15.71 -4.47
C HIS A 82 -3.99 -15.04 -3.98
N ASP A 83 -2.97 -15.83 -3.67
CA ASP A 83 -1.69 -15.35 -3.17
C ASP A 83 -1.00 -14.37 -4.14
N GLU A 84 -1.39 -14.36 -5.42
CA GLU A 84 -0.85 -13.54 -6.50
C GLU A 84 -1.92 -12.65 -7.13
N LEU A 85 -1.69 -11.34 -7.14
CA LEU A 85 -2.60 -10.33 -7.71
C LEU A 85 -1.89 -9.46 -8.74
N ASP A 86 -2.61 -9.06 -9.79
CA ASP A 86 -2.12 -8.11 -10.79
C ASP A 86 -2.33 -6.67 -10.35
N VAL A 87 -1.29 -5.84 -10.41
CA VAL A 87 -1.33 -4.41 -10.07
C VAL A 87 -0.76 -3.53 -11.17
N ASN A 88 -1.09 -2.24 -11.15
CA ASN A 88 -0.42 -1.24 -11.99
C ASN A 88 0.83 -0.68 -11.29
N SER A 89 1.68 0.05 -12.02
CA SER A 89 2.90 0.57 -11.44
C SER A 89 3.33 1.88 -12.10
N PHE A 90 3.48 2.94 -11.28
CA PHE A 90 3.85 4.30 -11.71
C PHE A 90 4.87 4.94 -10.76
N HIS A 91 5.87 4.20 -10.30
CA HIS A 91 6.87 4.73 -9.38
C HIS A 91 8.29 4.41 -9.84
N HIS A 92 9.25 5.21 -9.39
CA HIS A 92 10.68 4.99 -9.59
C HIS A 92 11.44 4.94 -8.27
N GLN A 93 10.74 5.19 -7.17
CA GLN A 93 11.23 5.03 -5.81
C GLN A 93 10.44 3.91 -5.13
N ALA A 94 11.05 3.21 -4.18
CA ALA A 94 10.43 2.16 -3.41
C ALA A 94 10.92 2.19 -1.96
N ILE A 95 10.24 1.48 -1.07
CA ILE A 95 10.69 1.30 0.30
C ILE A 95 11.95 0.43 0.29
N GLU A 96 13.00 0.89 0.99
CA GLU A 96 14.24 0.16 1.21
C GLU A 96 14.24 -0.48 2.60
N ARG A 97 14.13 0.34 3.65
CA ARG A 97 14.06 -0.08 5.04
C ARG A 97 12.74 0.35 5.65
N LEU A 98 12.07 -0.59 6.33
CA LEU A 98 10.81 -0.31 7.00
C LEU A 98 10.96 0.69 8.14
N GLY A 99 9.93 1.52 8.30
CA GLY A 99 9.69 2.32 9.48
C GLY A 99 9.24 1.47 10.68
N GLU A 100 9.31 2.06 11.85
CA GLU A 100 8.99 1.39 13.12
C GLU A 100 7.53 0.88 13.15
N GLY A 101 7.35 -0.37 13.61
CA GLY A 101 6.05 -1.02 13.75
C GLY A 101 5.38 -1.47 12.45
N LEU A 102 5.99 -1.20 11.29
CA LEU A 102 5.47 -1.65 10.00
C LEU A 102 5.91 -3.08 9.68
N LYS A 103 5.07 -3.78 8.91
CA LYS A 103 5.36 -5.09 8.32
C LYS A 103 5.15 -5.04 6.81
N ILE A 104 5.92 -5.83 6.07
CA ILE A 104 5.72 -6.05 4.64
C ILE A 104 4.56 -7.04 4.49
N THR A 105 3.64 -6.73 3.59
CA THR A 105 2.47 -7.56 3.29
C THR A 105 2.27 -7.86 1.82
N ALA A 106 3.06 -7.24 0.93
CA ALA A 106 3.17 -7.68 -0.45
C ALA A 106 4.53 -7.33 -1.06
N ARG A 107 4.95 -8.15 -2.03
CA ARG A 107 6.15 -7.93 -2.85
C ARG A 107 5.88 -8.24 -4.31
N ALA A 108 6.56 -7.50 -5.18
CA ALA A 108 6.73 -7.87 -6.58
C ALA A 108 7.75 -9.02 -6.73
N PRO A 109 7.76 -9.76 -7.86
CA PRO A 109 8.70 -10.86 -8.10
C PRO A 109 10.18 -10.47 -8.02
N ASP A 110 10.53 -9.21 -8.31
CA ASP A 110 11.89 -8.68 -8.16
C ASP A 110 12.26 -8.32 -6.70
N GLY A 111 11.37 -8.59 -5.75
CA GLY A 111 11.56 -8.34 -4.34
C GLY A 111 11.19 -6.92 -3.88
N THR A 112 10.77 -6.04 -4.80
CA THR A 112 10.29 -4.70 -4.46
C THR A 112 9.13 -4.77 -3.47
N ILE A 113 9.18 -3.95 -2.41
CA ILE A 113 8.10 -3.87 -1.43
C ILE A 113 6.92 -3.13 -2.06
N GLU A 114 5.80 -3.83 -2.15
CA GLU A 114 4.57 -3.32 -2.78
C GLU A 114 3.48 -2.99 -1.77
N ALA A 115 3.51 -3.58 -0.56
CA ALA A 115 2.60 -3.19 0.50
C ALA A 115 3.19 -3.34 1.88
N ILE A 116 2.68 -2.51 2.79
CA ILE A 116 3.03 -2.47 4.22
C ILE A 116 1.77 -2.31 5.05
N GLU A 117 1.80 -2.79 6.29
CA GLU A 117 0.74 -2.54 7.28
C GLU A 117 1.32 -2.35 8.69
N ASP A 118 0.54 -1.78 9.57
CA ASP A 118 0.77 -1.84 11.02
C ASP A 118 -0.24 -2.81 11.65
N PRO A 119 0.20 -4.01 12.08
CA PRO A 119 -0.72 -5.01 12.64
C PRO A 119 -1.30 -4.63 14.01
N SER A 120 -0.76 -3.62 14.66
CA SER A 120 -1.28 -3.11 15.93
C SER A 120 -2.46 -2.14 15.76
N ARG A 121 -2.65 -1.61 14.53
CA ARG A 121 -3.68 -0.62 14.21
C ARG A 121 -4.93 -1.28 13.62
N PRO A 122 -6.14 -0.79 13.91
CA PRO A 122 -7.37 -1.32 13.33
C PRO A 122 -7.35 -1.30 11.80
N PHE A 123 -6.87 -0.21 11.20
CA PHE A 123 -6.65 -0.09 9.76
C PHE A 123 -5.52 0.90 9.47
N LEU A 124 -4.36 0.38 9.12
CA LEU A 124 -3.25 1.13 8.58
C LEU A 124 -2.58 0.25 7.53
N ILE A 125 -2.88 0.53 6.28
CA ILE A 125 -2.39 -0.19 5.10
C ILE A 125 -1.79 0.82 4.14
N GLY A 126 -0.61 0.50 3.61
CA GLY A 126 0.05 1.22 2.54
C GLY A 126 0.26 0.32 1.34
N VAL A 127 -0.15 0.76 0.15
CA VAL A 127 0.05 0.07 -1.11
C VAL A 127 0.88 0.93 -2.05
N GLN A 128 1.80 0.33 -2.80
CA GLN A 128 2.71 1.06 -3.69
C GLN A 128 2.09 1.33 -5.06
N TRP A 129 1.16 0.48 -5.50
CA TRP A 129 0.41 0.66 -6.75
C TRP A 129 -0.71 1.72 -6.59
N HIS A 130 -1.36 2.05 -7.69
CA HIS A 130 -2.48 3.00 -7.73
C HIS A 130 -3.83 2.27 -7.71
N ALA A 131 -4.21 1.77 -6.53
CA ALA A 131 -5.45 1.06 -6.26
C ALA A 131 -6.70 1.86 -6.72
N GLU A 132 -6.64 3.20 -6.61
CA GLU A 132 -7.74 4.09 -6.97
C GLU A 132 -8.09 4.08 -8.48
N THR A 133 -7.16 3.67 -9.33
CA THR A 133 -7.41 3.54 -10.78
C THR A 133 -7.87 2.15 -11.18
N LEU A 134 -7.84 1.19 -10.25
CA LEU A 134 -8.22 -0.21 -10.45
C LEU A 134 -9.55 -0.59 -9.75
N VAL A 135 -10.35 0.38 -9.30
CA VAL A 135 -11.60 0.14 -8.53
C VAL A 135 -12.68 -0.63 -9.31
N HIS A 136 -12.50 -0.84 -10.61
CA HIS A 136 -13.33 -1.73 -11.40
C HIS A 136 -13.03 -3.21 -11.12
N ARG A 137 -11.93 -3.53 -10.44
CA ARG A 137 -11.59 -4.87 -9.96
C ARG A 137 -12.18 -5.08 -8.57
N THR A 138 -12.79 -6.23 -8.33
CA THR A 138 -13.53 -6.52 -7.08
C THR A 138 -12.67 -6.39 -5.84
N TYR A 139 -11.43 -6.91 -5.87
CA TYR A 139 -10.51 -6.85 -4.75
C TYR A 139 -10.04 -5.42 -4.43
N GLU A 140 -9.84 -4.56 -5.42
CA GLU A 140 -9.50 -3.15 -5.18
C GLU A 140 -10.69 -2.37 -4.61
N ALA A 141 -11.90 -2.63 -5.13
CA ALA A 141 -13.11 -2.05 -4.56
C ALA A 141 -13.33 -2.50 -3.11
N ALA A 142 -12.98 -3.76 -2.77
CA ALA A 142 -13.05 -4.28 -1.41
C ALA A 142 -12.10 -3.51 -0.46
N LEU A 143 -10.85 -3.26 -0.88
CA LEU A 143 -9.89 -2.46 -0.11
C LEU A 143 -10.47 -1.09 0.31
N PHE A 144 -11.11 -0.38 -0.64
CA PHE A 144 -11.73 0.91 -0.33
C PHE A 144 -12.98 0.76 0.57
N ARG A 145 -13.79 -0.29 0.39
CA ARG A 145 -14.94 -0.55 1.28
C ARG A 145 -14.48 -0.75 2.72
N HIS A 146 -13.48 -1.61 2.95
CA HIS A 146 -12.93 -1.87 4.27
C HIS A 146 -12.32 -0.61 4.91
N PHE A 147 -11.63 0.22 4.12
CA PHE A 147 -11.14 1.51 4.62
C PHE A 147 -12.28 2.44 5.07
N VAL A 148 -13.34 2.55 4.27
CA VAL A 148 -14.51 3.39 4.62
C VAL A 148 -15.21 2.85 5.87
N GLU A 149 -15.36 1.54 6.01
CA GLU A 149 -15.95 0.91 7.20
C GLU A 149 -15.11 1.17 8.45
N ALA A 150 -13.80 0.95 8.37
CA ALA A 150 -12.89 1.27 9.46
C ALA A 150 -12.96 2.75 9.87
N SER A 151 -13.10 3.64 8.88
CA SER A 151 -13.22 5.09 9.12
C SER A 151 -14.52 5.49 9.81
N ARG A 152 -15.62 4.76 9.56
CA ARG A 152 -16.93 4.98 10.25
C ARG A 152 -16.91 4.51 11.70
N LEU A 153 -16.15 3.46 11.99
CA LEU A 153 -16.05 2.87 13.33
C LEU A 153 -15.05 3.60 14.22
N SER A 154 -14.16 4.40 13.64
CA SER A 154 -13.20 5.20 14.41
C SER A 154 -13.89 6.39 15.07
N PRO A 155 -13.85 6.54 16.40
CA PRO A 155 -14.35 7.74 17.05
C PRO A 155 -13.51 8.92 16.54
N VAL A 156 -14.15 9.91 15.92
CA VAL A 156 -13.50 11.19 15.64
C VAL A 156 -13.18 11.81 16.99
N ALA A 157 -11.90 11.78 17.39
CA ALA A 157 -11.46 12.52 18.56
C ALA A 157 -11.78 14.00 18.34
N ALA A 158 -12.68 14.51 19.15
CA ALA A 158 -13.09 15.90 19.16
C ALA A 158 -11.91 16.82 19.52
#